data_97ffc9ddc5e11456ba63d9231bed45a5
#
_entry.id   97ffc9ddc5e11456ba63d9231bed45a5
#
_cell.length_a   1.000
_cell.length_b   1.000
_cell.length_c   1.000
_cell.angle_alpha   90.00
_cell.angle_beta   90.00
_cell.angle_gamma   90.00
#
_symmetry.space_group_name_H-M   'P 1'
#
loop_
_entity.id
_entity.type
_entity.pdbx_description
1 polymer ?
#
loop_
_entity_poly.entity_id
_entity_poly.type
_entity_poly.pdbx_seq_one_letter_code
_entity_poly.pdbx_strand_id
1 'polypeptide(L)'
;MRKLLSIILLAVMASTTCRAQDLAFETATEAVKNMAVGWNLGNTLDSNSGDTLNMWIEHWTSRTPSDYEKAWGQPVTKASLMKMFKDAGFNAIRVPVTWYPHMEAKFRFTSNDNSNWYPSRDDIGTKVNAAWMRRVKQVVDYVIDAGMYCILNVHHDTGASNTAWLVASEADYAKQHERYEALWKQIAETFRDYDEHLLFESYNEMLDTEDSWCFASFGAQGNYNATIARSAYNGINSYAQTFVNTVRATGGNNAQRNLVVNTYGACDGNGNWNSHLQDPLKEMKLPDDEVMNHLIFEVHSYPDIKNLSSAKSTLNTTISNLKKNLSSKGAPIIFGEWGTSTDKAYEQYRSNMLSFYRYFIEQTKKAGIGTFHWMGLSDGDHRSVPEFNQADLVEAIIKGYYGEDGYISGIENLTPSPSQKGVGSIEGDEGVYDLSGRRVCSFTPNLDNLPKGVYIVGGRKIVVR
;
A
#
# COMPACT_ATOMS: atom_id res chain seq x y z
N MET A 1 -9.82 83.68 26.86
CA MET A 1 -10.69 82.60 26.41
C MET A 1 -9.86 81.68 25.49
N ARG A 2 -9.33 80.65 26.06
CA ARG A 2 -8.44 79.67 25.32
C ARG A 2 -9.28 78.50 24.76
N LYS A 3 -9.33 78.32 23.50
CA LYS A 3 -9.95 77.17 22.85
C LYS A 3 -8.98 75.96 22.88
N LEU A 4 -9.33 74.90 23.60
CA LEU A 4 -8.66 73.57 23.50
C LEU A 4 -9.13 72.90 22.24
N LEU A 5 -8.20 72.56 21.36
CA LEU A 5 -8.42 71.67 20.26
C LEU A 5 -8.07 70.24 20.72
N SER A 6 -9.07 69.38 20.81
CA SER A 6 -8.86 67.94 21.06
C SER A 6 -8.62 67.23 19.73
N ILE A 7 -7.42 66.71 19.53
CA ILE A 7 -7.09 65.83 18.41
C ILE A 7 -7.39 64.40 18.83
N ILE A 8 -8.41 63.81 18.22
CA ILE A 8 -8.69 62.39 18.35
C ILE A 8 -7.81 61.63 17.33
N LEU A 9 -6.84 60.91 17.85
CA LEU A 9 -5.99 60.02 17.06
C LEU A 9 -6.70 58.66 16.86
N LEU A 10 -7.28 58.40 15.70
CA LEU A 10 -7.90 57.14 15.36
C LEU A 10 -6.77 56.15 14.95
N ALA A 11 -6.38 55.29 15.87
CA ALA A 11 -5.46 54.20 15.55
C ALA A 11 -6.25 53.09 14.83
N VAL A 12 -6.12 53.04 13.53
CA VAL A 12 -6.57 51.91 12.71
C VAL A 12 -5.59 50.76 12.95
N MET A 13 -5.93 49.80 13.81
CA MET A 13 -5.23 48.52 13.86
C MET A 13 -5.58 47.74 12.60
N ALA A 14 -4.71 47.78 11.61
CA ALA A 14 -4.71 46.82 10.51
C ALA A 14 -4.25 45.47 11.08
N SER A 15 -5.21 44.62 11.43
CA SER A 15 -4.94 43.22 11.68
C SER A 15 -4.51 42.60 10.35
N THR A 16 -3.22 42.54 10.09
CA THR A 16 -2.66 41.64 9.07
C THR A 16 -2.88 40.25 9.58
N THR A 17 -4.00 39.64 9.17
CA THR A 17 -4.13 38.21 9.21
C THR A 17 -3.02 37.68 8.26
N CYS A 18 -1.92 37.22 8.85
CA CYS A 18 -0.96 36.38 8.16
C CYS A 18 -1.74 35.10 7.78
N ARG A 19 -2.36 35.09 6.60
CA ARG A 19 -2.74 33.85 5.97
C ARG A 19 -1.42 33.11 5.77
N ALA A 20 -1.21 32.01 6.51
CA ALA A 20 -0.28 31.00 6.10
C ALA A 20 -0.61 30.77 4.61
N GLN A 21 0.35 30.98 3.73
CA GLN A 21 0.23 30.59 2.36
C GLN A 21 0.02 29.08 2.44
N ASP A 22 -1.20 28.60 2.16
CA ASP A 22 -1.45 27.16 2.00
C ASP A 22 -0.50 26.74 0.87
N LEU A 23 0.58 26.08 1.25
CA LEU A 23 1.51 25.51 0.25
C LEU A 23 0.68 24.50 -0.53
N ALA A 24 0.60 24.69 -1.84
CA ALA A 24 -0.10 23.74 -2.69
C ALA A 24 0.58 22.37 -2.55
N PHE A 25 -0.21 21.33 -2.44
CA PHE A 25 0.29 19.95 -2.45
C PHE A 25 1.01 19.69 -3.78
N GLU A 26 1.99 18.80 -3.74
CA GLU A 26 2.66 18.32 -4.93
C GLU A 26 1.68 17.64 -5.89
N THR A 27 1.92 17.78 -7.18
CA THR A 27 1.11 17.13 -8.20
C THR A 27 1.25 15.59 -8.13
N ALA A 28 0.28 14.88 -8.69
CA ALA A 28 0.33 13.42 -8.82
C ALA A 28 1.63 12.91 -9.47
N THR A 29 2.15 13.64 -10.47
CA THR A 29 3.41 13.28 -11.15
C THR A 29 4.62 13.45 -10.23
N GLU A 30 4.64 14.51 -9.42
CA GLU A 30 5.69 14.72 -8.42
C GLU A 30 5.61 13.68 -7.32
N ALA A 31 4.40 13.39 -6.79
CA ALA A 31 4.17 12.36 -5.80
C ALA A 31 4.66 10.99 -6.28
N VAL A 32 4.27 10.56 -7.49
CA VAL A 32 4.72 9.29 -8.08
C VAL A 32 6.24 9.21 -8.19
N LYS A 33 6.90 10.30 -8.56
CA LYS A 33 8.36 10.37 -8.60
C LYS A 33 8.98 10.30 -7.20
N ASN A 34 8.41 11.01 -6.23
CA ASN A 34 8.94 11.11 -4.87
C ASN A 34 8.68 9.85 -4.04
N MET A 35 7.63 9.08 -4.32
CA MET A 35 7.39 7.76 -3.74
C MET A 35 8.52 6.75 -4.03
N ALA A 36 9.28 6.97 -5.08
CA ALA A 36 10.44 6.18 -5.50
C ALA A 36 10.11 4.68 -5.66
N VAL A 37 10.40 3.86 -4.67
CA VAL A 37 10.00 2.45 -4.60
C VAL A 37 9.14 2.21 -3.37
N GLY A 38 8.06 1.47 -3.53
CA GLY A 38 7.11 1.16 -2.49
C GLY A 38 7.01 -0.34 -2.17
N TRP A 39 6.38 -0.61 -1.04
CA TRP A 39 6.06 -1.95 -0.56
C TRP A 39 4.62 -2.01 -0.04
N ASN A 40 4.01 -3.19 -0.11
CA ASN A 40 2.67 -3.44 0.42
C ASN A 40 2.74 -4.08 1.81
N LEU A 41 2.07 -3.48 2.79
CA LEU A 41 1.81 -4.09 4.09
C LEU A 41 0.66 -5.10 3.98
N GLY A 42 0.78 -6.06 3.07
CA GLY A 42 -0.25 -7.05 2.79
C GLY A 42 -0.38 -8.14 3.85
N ASN A 43 -1.51 -8.83 3.82
CA ASN A 43 -1.90 -9.90 4.75
C ASN A 43 -1.98 -9.45 6.22
N THR A 44 -2.32 -8.18 6.45
CA THR A 44 -2.44 -7.58 7.79
C THR A 44 -3.82 -6.94 7.99
N LEU A 45 -3.97 -5.65 7.68
CA LEU A 45 -5.25 -4.96 7.80
C LEU A 45 -6.24 -5.32 6.67
N ASP A 46 -5.78 -5.98 5.64
CA ASP A 46 -6.58 -6.57 4.57
C ASP A 46 -7.12 -7.96 4.91
N SER A 47 -6.65 -8.59 5.98
CA SER A 47 -7.08 -9.92 6.39
C SER A 47 -8.58 -9.98 6.72
N ASN A 48 -9.23 -11.02 6.22
CA ASN A 48 -10.66 -11.25 6.39
C ASN A 48 -10.96 -12.76 6.30
N SER A 49 -12.20 -13.16 6.61
CA SER A 49 -12.60 -14.57 6.54
C SER A 49 -12.84 -15.08 5.13
N GLY A 50 -13.09 -14.19 4.17
CA GLY A 50 -13.21 -14.50 2.75
C GLY A 50 -14.46 -15.28 2.34
N ASP A 51 -15.29 -15.70 3.28
CA ASP A 51 -16.49 -16.51 3.01
C ASP A 51 -17.60 -16.18 4.00
N THR A 52 -18.78 -15.83 3.49
CA THR A 52 -19.98 -15.52 4.30
C THR A 52 -20.53 -16.75 5.03
N LEU A 53 -20.23 -17.94 4.57
CA LEU A 53 -20.68 -19.19 5.20
C LEU A 53 -19.71 -19.68 6.28
N ASN A 54 -18.44 -19.24 6.22
CA ASN A 54 -17.39 -19.67 7.14
C ASN A 54 -16.60 -18.47 7.64
N MET A 55 -17.26 -17.63 8.40
CA MET A 55 -16.68 -16.43 9.02
C MET A 55 -15.75 -16.82 10.19
N TRP A 56 -14.65 -17.52 9.89
CA TRP A 56 -13.81 -18.19 10.88
C TRP A 56 -13.12 -17.24 11.86
N ILE A 57 -12.70 -16.05 11.41
CA ILE A 57 -12.11 -15.05 12.31
C ILE A 57 -13.17 -14.60 13.31
N GLU A 58 -14.36 -14.25 12.82
CA GLU A 58 -15.48 -13.79 13.62
C GLU A 58 -16.01 -14.87 14.57
N HIS A 59 -15.88 -16.13 14.18
CA HIS A 59 -16.32 -17.27 14.98
C HIS A 59 -15.32 -17.64 16.08
N TRP A 60 -14.02 -17.66 15.77
CA TRP A 60 -13.02 -18.25 16.66
C TRP A 60 -12.15 -17.23 17.40
N THR A 61 -12.41 -15.92 17.26
CA THR A 61 -11.64 -14.86 17.90
C THR A 61 -12.53 -13.90 18.71
N SER A 62 -11.89 -12.97 19.43
CA SER A 62 -12.58 -11.87 20.11
C SER A 62 -12.90 -10.70 19.17
N ARG A 63 -12.55 -10.79 17.89
CA ARG A 63 -12.78 -9.76 16.84
C ARG A 63 -12.12 -8.43 17.16
N THR A 64 -11.01 -8.49 17.86
CA THR A 64 -10.19 -7.30 18.09
C THR A 64 -9.41 -6.96 16.81
N PRO A 65 -8.99 -5.70 16.61
CA PRO A 65 -8.15 -5.37 15.46
C PRO A 65 -6.92 -6.29 15.30
N SER A 66 -6.30 -6.68 16.41
CA SER A 66 -5.14 -7.58 16.39
C SER A 66 -5.49 -9.04 16.01
N ASP A 67 -6.72 -9.48 16.19
CA ASP A 67 -7.14 -10.80 15.72
C ASP A 67 -7.19 -10.85 14.20
N TYR A 68 -7.74 -9.82 13.57
CA TYR A 68 -7.74 -9.70 12.11
C TYR A 68 -6.32 -9.54 11.58
N GLU A 69 -5.53 -8.64 12.14
CA GLU A 69 -4.16 -8.35 11.69
C GLU A 69 -3.27 -9.59 11.68
N LYS A 70 -3.52 -10.55 12.59
CA LYS A 70 -2.79 -11.83 12.69
C LYS A 70 -3.41 -12.97 11.89
N ALA A 71 -4.60 -12.82 11.38
CA ALA A 71 -5.39 -13.91 10.83
C ALA A 71 -4.72 -14.62 9.65
N TRP A 72 -3.96 -13.90 8.84
CA TRP A 72 -3.25 -14.46 7.68
C TRP A 72 -1.74 -14.64 7.93
N GLY A 73 -1.36 -14.88 9.20
CA GLY A 73 0.00 -15.30 9.58
C GLY A 73 1.00 -14.17 9.76
N GLN A 74 0.56 -12.92 9.74
CA GLN A 74 1.43 -11.78 10.03
C GLN A 74 1.35 -11.40 11.53
N PRO A 75 2.42 -10.83 12.11
CA PRO A 75 2.34 -10.27 13.45
C PRO A 75 1.64 -8.92 13.46
N VAL A 76 1.26 -8.45 14.64
CA VAL A 76 0.79 -7.08 14.83
C VAL A 76 1.86 -6.09 14.37
N THR A 77 1.53 -5.21 13.47
CA THR A 77 2.44 -4.22 12.87
C THR A 77 2.99 -3.25 13.90
N LYS A 78 4.28 -2.97 13.83
CA LYS A 78 5.00 -2.02 14.68
C LYS A 78 5.69 -0.94 13.84
N ALA A 79 5.90 0.23 14.43
CA ALA A 79 6.63 1.34 13.80
C ALA A 79 8.04 0.94 13.33
N SER A 80 8.70 0.03 14.04
CA SER A 80 10.05 -0.45 13.68
C SER A 80 10.10 -1.15 12.31
N LEU A 81 9.00 -1.77 11.87
CA LEU A 81 8.93 -2.35 10.53
C LEU A 81 9.01 -1.26 9.46
N MET A 82 8.27 -0.15 9.64
CA MET A 82 8.29 0.97 8.70
C MET A 82 9.67 1.62 8.64
N LYS A 83 10.30 1.79 9.80
CA LYS A 83 11.67 2.29 9.87
C LYS A 83 12.66 1.40 9.10
N MET A 84 12.56 0.08 9.22
CA MET A 84 13.41 -0.86 8.47
C MET A 84 13.28 -0.67 6.95
N PHE A 85 12.05 -0.55 6.43
CA PHE A 85 11.85 -0.30 5.01
C PHE A 85 12.41 1.06 4.58
N LYS A 86 12.21 2.11 5.39
CA LYS A 86 12.79 3.44 5.12
C LYS A 86 14.31 3.39 5.08
N ASP A 87 14.92 2.76 6.06
CA ASP A 87 16.40 2.64 6.16
C ASP A 87 16.98 1.85 4.98
N ALA A 88 16.22 0.91 4.42
CA ALA A 88 16.59 0.15 3.21
C ALA A 88 16.42 0.94 1.90
N GLY A 89 15.83 2.13 1.94
CA GLY A 89 15.66 2.98 0.76
C GLY A 89 14.26 2.99 0.14
N PHE A 90 13.28 2.32 0.76
CA PHE A 90 11.88 2.47 0.37
C PHE A 90 11.36 3.84 0.81
N ASN A 91 10.50 4.45 0.02
CA ASN A 91 9.94 5.76 0.34
C ASN A 91 8.41 5.79 0.33
N ALA A 92 7.77 4.65 0.13
CA ALA A 92 6.32 4.55 0.16
C ALA A 92 5.85 3.18 0.68
N ILE A 93 4.75 3.18 1.42
CA ILE A 93 4.05 1.97 1.86
C ILE A 93 2.59 2.07 1.42
N ARG A 94 2.12 1.05 0.69
CA ARG A 94 0.69 0.86 0.48
C ARG A 94 0.15 0.03 1.65
N VAL A 95 -0.92 0.51 2.27
CA VAL A 95 -1.58 -0.10 3.44
C VAL A 95 -2.95 -0.60 3.00
N PRO A 96 -3.03 -1.87 2.56
CA PRO A 96 -4.30 -2.49 2.20
C PRO A 96 -5.20 -2.65 3.42
N VAL A 97 -6.48 -2.28 3.30
CA VAL A 97 -7.45 -2.39 4.40
C VAL A 97 -8.78 -2.95 3.89
N THR A 98 -9.24 -4.02 4.52
CA THR A 98 -10.59 -4.55 4.31
C THR A 98 -11.54 -3.97 5.36
N TRP A 99 -12.64 -3.42 4.93
CA TRP A 99 -13.54 -2.65 5.78
C TRP A 99 -14.82 -3.40 6.17
N TYR A 100 -15.33 -4.29 5.31
CA TYR A 100 -16.64 -4.93 5.53
C TYR A 100 -16.78 -5.65 6.89
N PRO A 101 -15.75 -6.32 7.45
CA PRO A 101 -15.90 -6.98 8.75
C PRO A 101 -16.01 -5.99 9.91
N HIS A 102 -15.65 -4.73 9.65
CA HIS A 102 -15.57 -3.65 10.63
C HIS A 102 -16.65 -2.59 10.43
N MET A 103 -17.56 -2.79 9.49
CA MET A 103 -18.74 -1.95 9.31
C MET A 103 -19.88 -2.49 10.14
N GLU A 104 -20.61 -1.63 10.87
CA GLU A 104 -21.74 -2.06 11.68
C GLU A 104 -22.74 -2.83 10.82
N ALA A 105 -23.10 -4.03 11.25
CA ALA A 105 -24.04 -4.88 10.55
C ALA A 105 -25.37 -4.97 11.31
N LYS A 106 -26.45 -5.21 10.58
CA LYS A 106 -27.80 -5.37 11.17
C LYS A 106 -27.99 -6.67 11.91
N PHE A 107 -27.11 -7.65 11.68
CA PHE A 107 -27.17 -8.96 12.36
C PHE A 107 -26.16 -9.04 13.50
N ARG A 108 -26.49 -9.87 14.46
CA ARG A 108 -25.61 -10.19 15.58
C ARG A 108 -25.15 -11.64 15.44
N PHE A 109 -23.85 -11.85 15.63
CA PHE A 109 -23.33 -13.20 15.80
C PHE A 109 -23.94 -13.81 17.06
N THR A 110 -24.77 -14.81 16.90
CA THR A 110 -25.20 -15.62 18.03
C THR A 110 -24.19 -16.76 18.20
N SER A 111 -23.70 -16.95 19.38
CA SER A 111 -22.53 -17.80 19.70
C SER A 111 -22.65 -19.28 19.35
N ASN A 112 -23.79 -19.76 18.87
CA ASN A 112 -24.05 -21.19 18.68
C ASN A 112 -24.71 -21.57 17.35
N ASP A 113 -24.87 -20.64 16.43
CA ASP A 113 -25.50 -20.92 15.14
C ASP A 113 -24.47 -20.75 14.02
N ASN A 114 -24.01 -21.87 13.45
CA ASN A 114 -23.09 -21.90 12.32
C ASN A 114 -23.76 -21.59 10.98
N SER A 115 -25.06 -21.35 10.97
CA SER A 115 -25.83 -21.03 9.79
C SER A 115 -26.09 -19.53 9.71
N ASN A 116 -25.46 -18.81 8.82
CA ASN A 116 -25.71 -17.40 8.48
C ASN A 116 -25.04 -16.34 9.37
N TRP A 117 -23.73 -16.31 9.34
CA TRP A 117 -22.94 -15.26 9.98
C TRP A 117 -23.06 -13.92 9.25
N TYR A 118 -23.14 -13.95 7.94
CA TYR A 118 -23.53 -12.86 7.06
C TYR A 118 -24.66 -13.32 6.16
N PRO A 119 -25.91 -13.01 6.45
CA PRO A 119 -27.01 -13.44 5.61
C PRO A 119 -26.89 -12.88 4.17
N SER A 120 -26.31 -11.72 4.01
CA SER A 120 -25.99 -11.17 2.70
C SER A 120 -25.04 -9.99 2.80
N ARG A 121 -24.28 -9.70 1.70
CA ARG A 121 -23.50 -8.45 1.56
C ARG A 121 -24.39 -7.19 1.68
N ASP A 122 -25.70 -7.33 1.61
CA ASP A 122 -26.64 -6.24 1.78
C ASP A 122 -26.86 -5.84 3.24
N ASP A 123 -26.52 -6.73 4.18
CA ASP A 123 -26.68 -6.50 5.62
C ASP A 123 -25.50 -5.76 6.26
N ILE A 124 -24.41 -5.54 5.50
CA ILE A 124 -23.28 -4.70 5.93
C ILE A 124 -23.80 -3.27 6.15
N GLY A 125 -23.45 -2.68 7.29
CA GLY A 125 -23.84 -1.30 7.63
C GLY A 125 -22.99 -0.25 6.91
N THR A 126 -23.12 0.99 7.36
CA THR A 126 -22.38 2.12 6.79
C THR A 126 -21.34 2.69 7.74
N LYS A 127 -21.41 2.37 9.03
CA LYS A 127 -20.57 2.97 10.07
C LYS A 127 -19.41 2.07 10.42
N VAL A 128 -18.20 2.60 10.30
CA VAL A 128 -16.97 1.89 10.64
C VAL A 128 -16.79 1.81 12.16
N ASN A 129 -16.35 0.65 12.65
CA ASN A 129 -15.99 0.43 14.05
C ASN A 129 -14.86 1.38 14.46
N ALA A 130 -15.07 2.11 15.56
CA ALA A 130 -14.12 3.11 16.03
C ALA A 130 -12.76 2.51 16.47
N ALA A 131 -12.73 1.27 16.98
CA ALA A 131 -11.47 0.61 17.34
C ALA A 131 -10.67 0.23 16.11
N TRP A 132 -11.34 -0.23 15.04
CA TRP A 132 -10.71 -0.49 13.75
C TRP A 132 -10.14 0.79 13.13
N MET A 133 -10.94 1.84 13.02
CA MET A 133 -10.48 3.11 12.47
C MET A 133 -9.26 3.65 13.22
N ARG A 134 -9.24 3.56 14.57
CA ARG A 134 -8.07 3.94 15.38
C ARG A 134 -6.84 3.09 15.07
N ARG A 135 -7.02 1.77 14.82
CA ARG A 135 -5.89 0.91 14.47
C ARG A 135 -5.34 1.21 13.09
N VAL A 136 -6.21 1.38 12.10
CA VAL A 136 -5.81 1.82 10.76
C VAL A 136 -5.04 3.12 10.84
N LYS A 137 -5.58 4.11 11.58
CA LYS A 137 -4.89 5.40 11.79
C LYS A 137 -3.50 5.22 12.41
N GLN A 138 -3.37 4.38 13.42
CA GLN A 138 -2.09 4.12 14.07
C GLN A 138 -1.05 3.52 13.10
N VAL A 139 -1.47 2.62 12.20
CA VAL A 139 -0.55 2.04 11.21
C VAL A 139 -0.16 3.07 10.14
N VAL A 140 -1.11 3.91 9.70
CA VAL A 140 -0.81 5.06 8.82
C VAL A 140 0.18 6.02 9.51
N ASP A 141 -0.04 6.34 10.80
CA ASP A 141 0.90 7.17 11.57
C ASP A 141 2.31 6.59 11.57
N TYR A 142 2.49 5.27 11.70
CA TYR A 142 3.82 4.64 11.65
C TYR A 142 4.53 4.86 10.31
N VAL A 143 3.80 4.89 9.19
CA VAL A 143 4.37 5.15 7.86
C VAL A 143 4.77 6.62 7.72
N ILE A 144 3.88 7.53 8.09
CA ILE A 144 4.10 8.98 8.01
C ILE A 144 5.23 9.41 8.95
N ASP A 145 5.25 8.90 10.21
CA ASP A 145 6.31 9.19 11.19
C ASP A 145 7.69 8.67 10.74
N ALA A 146 7.73 7.62 9.91
CA ALA A 146 8.96 7.16 9.29
C ALA A 146 9.41 8.05 8.10
N GLY A 147 8.65 9.09 7.76
CA GLY A 147 8.95 10.01 6.66
C GLY A 147 8.75 9.37 5.28
N MET A 148 7.73 8.54 5.12
CA MET A 148 7.36 7.87 3.86
C MET A 148 5.96 8.26 3.41
N TYR A 149 5.72 8.09 2.12
CA TYR A 149 4.37 8.15 1.56
C TYR A 149 3.54 6.94 2.01
N CYS A 150 2.26 7.17 2.22
CA CYS A 150 1.29 6.14 2.56
C CYS A 150 0.15 6.15 1.55
N ILE A 151 -0.20 5.00 0.96
CA ILE A 151 -1.43 4.82 0.18
C ILE A 151 -2.39 3.97 1.02
N LEU A 152 -3.55 4.51 1.35
CA LEU A 152 -4.60 3.83 2.11
C LEU A 152 -5.77 3.51 1.18
N ASN A 153 -6.27 2.25 1.19
CA ASN A 153 -7.29 1.80 0.26
C ASN A 153 -8.52 1.12 0.88
N VAL A 154 -9.42 0.71 0.01
CA VAL A 154 -10.52 -0.24 0.23
C VAL A 154 -10.16 -1.52 -0.53
N HIS A 155 -9.81 -2.61 0.22
CA HIS A 155 -9.12 -3.76 -0.38
C HIS A 155 -10.07 -4.92 -0.72
N HIS A 156 -10.22 -5.92 0.16
CA HIS A 156 -11.08 -7.09 -0.11
C HIS A 156 -12.58 -6.85 0.10
N ASP A 157 -12.99 -5.61 0.13
CA ASP A 157 -14.38 -5.20 -0.14
C ASP A 157 -14.73 -5.41 -1.61
N THR A 158 -13.71 -5.71 -2.43
CA THR A 158 -13.71 -6.06 -3.85
C THR A 158 -13.10 -7.45 -4.08
N GLY A 159 -13.14 -7.96 -5.30
CA GLY A 159 -12.57 -9.24 -5.70
C GLY A 159 -13.63 -10.33 -5.91
N ALA A 160 -13.17 -11.59 -6.00
CA ALA A 160 -14.03 -12.75 -6.29
C ALA A 160 -14.63 -13.41 -5.05
N SER A 161 -14.34 -12.93 -3.84
CA SER A 161 -14.92 -13.46 -2.61
C SER A 161 -16.41 -13.16 -2.52
N ASN A 162 -17.22 -14.08 -1.97
CA ASN A 162 -18.63 -13.83 -1.74
C ASN A 162 -18.90 -12.76 -0.65
N THR A 163 -17.87 -12.31 0.06
CA THR A 163 -17.90 -11.17 0.97
C THR A 163 -17.66 -9.83 0.26
N ALA A 164 -17.12 -9.83 -0.95
CA ALA A 164 -16.93 -8.62 -1.74
C ALA A 164 -18.28 -7.99 -2.06
N TRP A 165 -18.50 -6.78 -1.59
CA TRP A 165 -19.76 -6.05 -1.76
C TRP A 165 -19.69 -4.96 -2.82
N LEU A 166 -18.47 -4.61 -3.26
CA LEU A 166 -18.24 -3.70 -4.38
C LEU A 166 -17.99 -4.51 -5.64
N VAL A 167 -18.92 -4.43 -6.57
CA VAL A 167 -18.90 -5.16 -7.83
C VAL A 167 -19.00 -4.17 -9.00
N ALA A 168 -18.16 -4.36 -10.01
CA ALA A 168 -18.13 -3.53 -11.21
C ALA A 168 -19.35 -3.82 -12.08
N SER A 169 -20.48 -3.24 -11.74
CA SER A 169 -21.70 -3.27 -12.53
C SER A 169 -22.57 -2.04 -12.27
N GLU A 170 -23.40 -1.64 -13.24
CA GLU A 170 -24.33 -0.53 -13.07
C GLU A 170 -25.37 -0.83 -11.98
N ALA A 171 -25.84 -2.07 -11.90
CA ALA A 171 -26.85 -2.48 -10.92
C ALA A 171 -26.31 -2.49 -9.49
N ASP A 172 -25.09 -3.02 -9.29
CA ASP A 172 -24.44 -3.01 -7.98
C ASP A 172 -24.06 -1.59 -7.58
N TYR A 173 -23.54 -0.78 -8.49
CA TYR A 173 -23.30 0.63 -8.21
C TYR A 173 -24.57 1.33 -7.73
N ALA A 174 -25.68 1.19 -8.44
CA ALA A 174 -26.96 1.81 -8.06
C ALA A 174 -27.41 1.39 -6.64
N LYS A 175 -27.06 0.17 -6.21
CA LYS A 175 -27.40 -0.37 -4.90
C LYS A 175 -26.42 0.03 -3.78
N GLN A 176 -25.14 0.15 -4.09
CA GLN A 176 -24.07 0.24 -3.09
C GLN A 176 -23.41 1.61 -2.99
N HIS A 177 -23.63 2.52 -3.93
CA HIS A 177 -22.91 3.79 -3.98
C HIS A 177 -23.05 4.64 -2.71
N GLU A 178 -24.23 4.69 -2.09
CA GLU A 178 -24.44 5.45 -0.85
C GLU A 178 -23.60 4.88 0.32
N ARG A 179 -23.48 3.54 0.41
CA ARG A 179 -22.62 2.88 1.39
C ARG A 179 -21.16 3.17 1.12
N TYR A 180 -20.74 3.14 -0.13
CA TYR A 180 -19.39 3.43 -0.55
C TYR A 180 -19.02 4.89 -0.27
N GLU A 181 -19.91 5.83 -0.54
CA GLU A 181 -19.77 7.23 -0.17
C GLU A 181 -19.64 7.40 1.34
N ALA A 182 -20.53 6.76 2.12
CA ALA A 182 -20.49 6.82 3.58
C ALA A 182 -19.17 6.26 4.15
N LEU A 183 -18.62 5.20 3.56
CA LEU A 183 -17.30 4.66 3.95
C LEU A 183 -16.19 5.66 3.66
N TRP A 184 -16.09 6.15 2.42
CA TRP A 184 -15.03 7.08 2.04
C TRP A 184 -15.11 8.41 2.78
N LYS A 185 -16.31 8.89 3.08
CA LYS A 185 -16.48 10.09 3.91
C LYS A 185 -15.86 9.92 5.29
N GLN A 186 -16.09 8.79 5.96
CA GLN A 186 -15.50 8.52 7.29
C GLN A 186 -13.99 8.40 7.23
N ILE A 187 -13.45 7.73 6.21
CA ILE A 187 -12.00 7.63 5.99
C ILE A 187 -11.44 9.03 5.77
N ALA A 188 -11.98 9.77 4.80
CA ALA A 188 -11.48 11.08 4.42
C ALA A 188 -11.56 12.10 5.59
N GLU A 189 -12.64 12.10 6.36
CA GLU A 189 -12.78 12.94 7.55
C GLU A 189 -11.76 12.58 8.64
N THR A 190 -11.48 11.29 8.86
CA THR A 190 -10.50 10.83 9.87
C THR A 190 -9.08 11.29 9.55
N PHE A 191 -8.73 11.35 8.28
CA PHE A 191 -7.38 11.68 7.82
C PHE A 191 -7.28 13.06 7.16
N ARG A 192 -8.26 13.93 7.35
CA ARG A 192 -8.40 15.22 6.67
C ARG A 192 -7.20 16.14 6.80
N ASP A 193 -6.55 16.11 7.96
CA ASP A 193 -5.47 17.04 8.30
C ASP A 193 -4.07 16.50 8.00
N TYR A 194 -3.97 15.27 7.44
CA TYR A 194 -2.69 14.71 6.97
C TYR A 194 -2.20 15.47 5.73
N ASP A 195 -0.89 15.63 5.63
CA ASP A 195 -0.25 16.30 4.50
C ASP A 195 -0.27 15.47 3.21
N GLU A 196 0.48 15.90 2.22
CA GLU A 196 0.57 15.31 0.88
C GLU A 196 1.16 13.90 0.85
N HIS A 197 1.84 13.45 1.93
CA HIS A 197 2.40 12.11 2.00
C HIS A 197 1.35 11.01 2.19
N LEU A 198 0.12 11.34 2.59
CA LEU A 198 -0.98 10.40 2.61
C LEU A 198 -1.81 10.52 1.32
N LEU A 199 -1.92 9.44 0.58
CA LEU A 199 -2.78 9.29 -0.59
C LEU A 199 -3.94 8.32 -0.26
N PHE A 200 -5.06 8.47 -0.95
CA PHE A 200 -6.16 7.52 -0.90
C PHE A 200 -6.31 6.79 -2.22
N GLU A 201 -6.64 5.50 -2.16
CA GLU A 201 -6.88 4.65 -3.31
C GLU A 201 -8.31 4.10 -3.26
N SER A 202 -9.04 4.31 -4.33
CA SER A 202 -10.50 4.14 -4.43
C SER A 202 -11.00 2.75 -4.02
N TYR A 203 -10.45 1.72 -4.61
CA TYR A 203 -10.76 0.30 -4.44
C TYR A 203 -9.61 -0.53 -4.98
N ASN A 204 -9.52 -1.79 -4.58
CA ASN A 204 -8.48 -2.70 -5.04
C ASN A 204 -8.84 -3.33 -6.41
N GLU A 205 -9.13 -4.61 -6.45
CA GLU A 205 -9.35 -5.43 -7.64
C GLU A 205 -10.86 -5.66 -7.84
N MET A 206 -11.58 -4.63 -8.27
CA MET A 206 -13.03 -4.72 -8.44
C MET A 206 -13.37 -5.45 -9.73
N LEU A 207 -14.09 -6.57 -9.61
CA LEU A 207 -14.50 -7.44 -10.70
C LEU A 207 -15.96 -7.26 -11.05
N ASP A 208 -16.36 -7.78 -12.20
CA ASP A 208 -17.76 -7.84 -12.66
C ASP A 208 -18.56 -8.97 -11.94
N THR A 209 -19.80 -9.15 -12.33
CA THR A 209 -20.70 -10.17 -11.77
C THR A 209 -20.30 -11.62 -12.08
N GLU A 210 -19.38 -11.82 -12.99
CA GLU A 210 -18.86 -13.14 -13.44
C GLU A 210 -17.44 -13.41 -12.95
N ASP A 211 -16.93 -12.56 -12.03
CA ASP A 211 -15.57 -12.63 -11.49
C ASP A 211 -14.49 -12.73 -12.57
N SER A 212 -14.57 -11.86 -13.56
CA SER A 212 -13.71 -11.86 -14.73
C SER A 212 -12.33 -11.31 -14.43
N TRP A 213 -11.37 -12.17 -14.12
CA TRP A 213 -9.96 -11.78 -13.92
C TRP A 213 -9.24 -11.48 -15.23
N CYS A 214 -8.34 -10.53 -15.21
CA CYS A 214 -7.71 -10.03 -16.42
C CYS A 214 -6.17 -9.92 -16.40
N PHE A 215 -5.53 -10.28 -15.33
CA PHE A 215 -4.06 -10.35 -15.26
C PHE A 215 -3.55 -11.73 -14.83
N ALA A 216 -4.45 -12.64 -14.51
CA ALA A 216 -4.11 -13.96 -14.05
C ALA A 216 -4.59 -15.03 -15.04
N SER A 217 -3.87 -16.13 -15.08
CA SER A 217 -4.28 -17.31 -15.84
C SER A 217 -5.45 -18.06 -15.21
N PHE A 218 -5.87 -17.65 -14.03
CA PHE A 218 -7.05 -18.13 -13.33
C PHE A 218 -8.21 -17.15 -13.55
N GLY A 219 -9.39 -17.66 -13.58
CA GLY A 219 -10.61 -16.89 -13.79
C GLY A 219 -11.44 -17.47 -14.93
N ALA A 220 -12.71 -17.11 -14.96
CA ALA A 220 -13.63 -17.59 -15.98
C ALA A 220 -13.15 -17.16 -17.37
N GLN A 221 -12.97 -18.12 -18.25
CA GLN A 221 -12.68 -17.89 -19.66
C GLN A 221 -14.03 -17.97 -20.38
N GLY A 222 -14.56 -16.88 -20.78
CA GLY A 222 -15.82 -16.82 -21.49
C GLY A 222 -15.71 -16.15 -22.86
N ASN A 223 -16.79 -15.98 -23.58
CA ASN A 223 -16.83 -15.19 -24.80
C ASN A 223 -17.18 -13.75 -24.49
N TYR A 224 -16.65 -12.80 -25.25
CA TYR A 224 -16.98 -11.40 -25.09
C TYR A 224 -18.50 -11.17 -25.02
N ASN A 225 -18.91 -10.44 -23.99
CA ASN A 225 -20.29 -10.04 -23.75
C ASN A 225 -20.37 -8.52 -23.60
N ALA A 226 -20.84 -7.86 -24.64
CA ALA A 226 -20.90 -6.38 -24.67
C ALA A 226 -21.80 -5.80 -23.58
N THR A 227 -22.79 -6.52 -23.10
CA THR A 227 -23.68 -6.06 -22.03
C THR A 227 -23.00 -6.10 -20.68
N ILE A 228 -22.33 -7.20 -20.35
CA ILE A 228 -21.55 -7.34 -19.11
C ILE A 228 -20.40 -6.33 -19.13
N ALA A 229 -19.64 -6.25 -20.22
CA ALA A 229 -18.51 -5.34 -20.36
C ALA A 229 -18.93 -3.88 -20.16
N ARG A 230 -19.97 -3.43 -20.83
CA ARG A 230 -20.47 -2.05 -20.68
C ARG A 230 -20.92 -1.75 -19.26
N SER A 231 -21.67 -2.67 -18.65
CA SER A 231 -22.11 -2.53 -17.26
C SER A 231 -20.94 -2.47 -16.28
N ALA A 232 -19.92 -3.31 -16.47
CA ALA A 232 -18.72 -3.32 -15.66
C ALA A 232 -17.95 -1.99 -15.77
N TYR A 233 -17.70 -1.51 -16.99
CA TYR A 233 -16.98 -0.26 -17.21
C TYR A 233 -17.76 0.96 -16.69
N ASN A 234 -19.08 1.00 -16.88
CA ASN A 234 -19.89 2.08 -16.33
C ASN A 234 -19.90 2.04 -14.81
N GLY A 235 -20.00 0.87 -14.21
CA GLY A 235 -19.96 0.67 -12.76
C GLY A 235 -18.67 1.16 -12.16
N ILE A 236 -17.52 0.69 -12.68
CA ILE A 236 -16.21 1.06 -12.12
C ILE A 236 -15.90 2.54 -12.28
N ASN A 237 -16.21 3.13 -13.44
CA ASN A 237 -16.03 4.57 -13.66
C ASN A 237 -16.94 5.40 -12.73
N SER A 238 -18.15 4.91 -12.41
CA SER A 238 -19.04 5.57 -11.47
C SER A 238 -18.53 5.51 -10.03
N TYR A 239 -18.00 4.37 -9.60
CA TYR A 239 -17.33 4.27 -8.27
C TYR A 239 -16.11 5.19 -8.18
N ALA A 240 -15.28 5.24 -9.21
CA ALA A 240 -14.12 6.13 -9.26
C ALA A 240 -14.53 7.61 -9.13
N GLN A 241 -15.60 8.02 -9.85
CA GLN A 241 -16.12 9.38 -9.74
C GLN A 241 -16.71 9.69 -8.36
N THR A 242 -17.48 8.75 -7.79
CA THR A 242 -18.04 8.89 -6.42
C THR A 242 -16.93 9.06 -5.39
N PHE A 243 -15.86 8.28 -5.50
CA PHE A 243 -14.70 8.39 -4.62
C PHE A 243 -14.09 9.80 -4.67
N VAL A 244 -13.76 10.30 -5.85
CA VAL A 244 -13.17 11.63 -6.01
C VAL A 244 -14.09 12.69 -5.42
N ASN A 245 -15.37 12.70 -5.79
CA ASN A 245 -16.33 13.67 -5.30
C ASN A 245 -16.46 13.64 -3.77
N THR A 246 -16.55 12.44 -3.18
CA THR A 246 -16.71 12.25 -1.72
C THR A 246 -15.49 12.76 -0.96
N VAL A 247 -14.29 12.40 -1.40
CA VAL A 247 -13.06 12.85 -0.74
C VAL A 247 -12.93 14.37 -0.84
N ARG A 248 -13.11 14.96 -2.02
CA ARG A 248 -13.03 16.42 -2.23
C ARG A 248 -14.03 17.19 -1.36
N ALA A 249 -15.26 16.68 -1.24
CA ALA A 249 -16.32 17.29 -0.45
C ALA A 249 -16.00 17.39 1.05
N THR A 250 -15.07 16.59 1.58
CA THR A 250 -14.65 16.69 2.99
C THR A 250 -13.77 17.90 3.28
N GLY A 251 -13.20 18.53 2.28
CA GLY A 251 -12.39 19.76 2.39
C GLY A 251 -11.08 19.57 3.17
N GLY A 252 -10.53 20.64 3.70
CA GLY A 252 -9.20 20.63 4.31
C GLY A 252 -8.13 20.16 3.33
N ASN A 253 -7.17 19.39 3.80
CA ASN A 253 -6.09 18.85 2.94
C ASN A 253 -6.60 17.88 1.88
N ASN A 254 -7.78 17.29 2.06
CA ASN A 254 -8.40 16.43 1.07
C ASN A 254 -8.81 17.17 -0.22
N ALA A 255 -8.96 18.49 -0.14
CA ALA A 255 -9.22 19.32 -1.32
C ALA A 255 -8.06 19.29 -2.34
N GLN A 256 -6.84 18.97 -1.91
CA GLN A 256 -5.65 18.92 -2.77
C GLN A 256 -4.93 17.55 -2.76
N ARG A 257 -5.41 16.60 -1.97
CA ARG A 257 -4.80 15.27 -1.81
C ARG A 257 -4.72 14.53 -3.13
N ASN A 258 -3.58 13.90 -3.42
CA ASN A 258 -3.46 12.97 -4.54
C ASN A 258 -4.33 11.73 -4.30
N LEU A 259 -5.14 11.38 -5.30
CA LEU A 259 -6.09 10.26 -5.27
C LEU A 259 -5.74 9.23 -6.33
N VAL A 260 -5.84 7.95 -5.97
CA VAL A 260 -5.50 6.82 -6.82
C VAL A 260 -6.78 6.11 -7.25
N VAL A 261 -6.92 5.84 -8.54
CA VAL A 261 -8.07 5.12 -9.11
C VAL A 261 -7.59 3.90 -9.89
N ASN A 262 -8.13 2.74 -9.54
CA ASN A 262 -7.71 1.48 -10.13
C ASN A 262 -8.48 1.19 -11.41
N THR A 263 -7.82 0.53 -12.34
CA THR A 263 -8.47 -0.02 -13.53
C THR A 263 -9.38 -1.19 -13.14
N TYR A 264 -10.20 -1.67 -14.07
CA TYR A 264 -11.00 -2.87 -13.86
C TYR A 264 -10.11 -4.04 -13.41
N GLY A 265 -10.44 -4.65 -12.25
CA GLY A 265 -9.61 -5.73 -11.66
C GLY A 265 -8.14 -5.35 -11.49
N ALA A 266 -7.82 -4.07 -11.36
CA ALA A 266 -6.48 -3.52 -11.35
C ALA A 266 -5.59 -3.97 -12.54
N CYS A 267 -6.18 -4.24 -13.69
CA CYS A 267 -5.49 -4.81 -14.83
C CYS A 267 -4.46 -3.89 -15.48
N ASP A 268 -3.34 -4.47 -15.93
CA ASP A 268 -2.24 -3.78 -16.60
C ASP A 268 -2.32 -3.77 -18.14
N GLY A 269 -3.40 -4.32 -18.70
CA GLY A 269 -3.57 -4.42 -20.15
C GLY A 269 -2.73 -5.49 -20.82
N ASN A 270 -2.16 -6.38 -20.05
CA ASN A 270 -1.41 -7.53 -20.55
C ASN A 270 -2.15 -8.82 -20.21
N GLY A 271 -2.21 -9.74 -21.17
CA GLY A 271 -2.75 -11.05 -20.92
C GLY A 271 -3.97 -11.42 -21.75
N ASN A 272 -4.32 -12.69 -21.65
CA ASN A 272 -5.53 -13.24 -22.17
C ASN A 272 -6.69 -12.73 -21.33
N TRP A 273 -7.27 -11.66 -21.78
CA TRP A 273 -8.46 -11.15 -21.17
C TRP A 273 -9.47 -12.25 -21.06
N ASN A 274 -9.97 -12.34 -19.89
CA ASN A 274 -11.24 -12.92 -19.74
C ASN A 274 -12.15 -12.25 -20.76
N SER A 275 -12.73 -13.02 -21.54
CA SER A 275 -13.40 -12.74 -22.77
C SER A 275 -14.71 -11.97 -22.65
N HIS A 276 -15.24 -11.76 -21.44
CA HIS A 276 -16.38 -10.85 -21.27
C HIS A 276 -15.99 -9.40 -21.51
N LEU A 277 -14.74 -9.07 -21.24
CA LEU A 277 -14.20 -7.72 -21.30
C LEU A 277 -13.17 -7.59 -22.42
N GLN A 278 -13.22 -6.50 -23.16
CA GLN A 278 -12.21 -6.11 -24.15
C GLN A 278 -11.72 -4.72 -23.82
N ASP A 279 -10.41 -4.51 -24.03
CA ASP A 279 -9.78 -3.20 -23.91
C ASP A 279 -10.05 -2.41 -22.59
N PRO A 280 -10.00 -3.02 -21.40
CA PRO A 280 -10.39 -2.36 -20.16
C PRO A 280 -9.57 -1.08 -19.86
N LEU A 281 -8.31 -0.97 -20.31
CA LEU A 281 -7.53 0.26 -20.17
C LEU A 281 -8.11 1.41 -21.00
N LYS A 282 -8.69 1.12 -22.17
CA LYS A 282 -9.30 2.15 -23.01
C LYS A 282 -10.61 2.64 -22.39
N GLU A 283 -11.38 1.73 -21.81
CA GLU A 283 -12.68 2.00 -21.22
C GLU A 283 -12.61 2.69 -19.84
N MET A 284 -11.47 2.57 -19.15
CA MET A 284 -11.24 3.32 -17.92
C MET A 284 -11.20 4.81 -18.21
N LYS A 285 -11.99 5.59 -17.47
CA LYS A 285 -12.03 7.06 -17.57
C LYS A 285 -11.18 7.66 -16.46
N LEU A 286 -10.54 8.79 -16.76
CA LEU A 286 -10.06 9.66 -15.69
C LEU A 286 -11.29 10.38 -15.09
N PRO A 287 -11.54 10.26 -13.78
CA PRO A 287 -12.62 11.00 -13.16
C PRO A 287 -12.49 12.52 -13.37
N ASP A 288 -13.63 13.19 -13.45
CA ASP A 288 -13.64 14.64 -13.36
C ASP A 288 -13.21 15.07 -11.96
N ASP A 289 -12.25 15.99 -11.88
CA ASP A 289 -11.74 16.54 -10.63
C ASP A 289 -11.57 18.06 -10.76
N GLU A 290 -12.09 18.81 -9.79
CA GLU A 290 -11.90 20.26 -9.74
C GLU A 290 -10.42 20.64 -9.50
N VAL A 291 -9.62 19.71 -8.99
CA VAL A 291 -8.20 19.88 -8.70
C VAL A 291 -7.38 19.17 -9.76
N MET A 292 -6.81 19.95 -10.67
CA MET A 292 -6.04 19.40 -11.79
C MET A 292 -4.74 18.74 -11.32
N ASN A 293 -4.36 17.65 -11.98
CA ASN A 293 -3.09 16.94 -11.79
C ASN A 293 -2.93 16.25 -10.41
N HIS A 294 -4.04 15.90 -9.75
CA HIS A 294 -4.02 15.21 -8.47
C HIS A 294 -4.68 13.81 -8.52
N LEU A 295 -4.78 13.23 -9.72
CA LEU A 295 -5.24 11.85 -9.91
C LEU A 295 -4.12 10.97 -10.44
N ILE A 296 -4.10 9.70 -10.00
CA ILE A 296 -3.14 8.66 -10.36
C ILE A 296 -3.94 7.43 -10.80
N PHE A 297 -3.55 6.78 -11.90
CA PHE A 297 -4.06 5.47 -12.25
C PHE A 297 -3.25 4.36 -11.56
N GLU A 298 -3.92 3.30 -11.19
CA GLU A 298 -3.30 2.11 -10.61
C GLU A 298 -3.61 0.86 -11.40
N VAL A 299 -2.59 -0.01 -11.50
CA VAL A 299 -2.65 -1.34 -12.09
C VAL A 299 -1.83 -2.33 -11.27
N HIS A 300 -2.13 -3.62 -11.38
CA HIS A 300 -1.35 -4.71 -10.80
C HIS A 300 -0.69 -5.56 -11.88
N SER A 301 0.45 -6.20 -11.57
CA SER A 301 1.18 -7.03 -12.53
C SER A 301 1.94 -8.17 -11.85
N TYR A 302 1.63 -9.41 -12.24
CA TYR A 302 2.26 -10.63 -11.72
C TYR A 302 2.78 -11.50 -12.89
N PRO A 303 3.86 -11.10 -13.56
CA PRO A 303 4.38 -11.81 -14.74
C PRO A 303 4.99 -13.17 -14.39
N ASP A 304 4.86 -14.13 -15.31
CA ASP A 304 5.60 -15.39 -15.28
C ASP A 304 7.05 -15.17 -15.72
N ILE A 305 7.98 -15.46 -14.82
CA ILE A 305 9.42 -15.25 -15.03
C ILE A 305 10.18 -16.51 -15.44
N LYS A 306 9.50 -17.63 -15.64
CA LYS A 306 10.16 -18.88 -16.07
C LYS A 306 10.97 -18.69 -17.35
N ASN A 307 10.48 -17.87 -18.27
CA ASN A 307 11.22 -17.38 -19.41
C ASN A 307 11.51 -15.88 -19.24
N LEU A 308 12.72 -15.58 -18.78
CA LEU A 308 13.14 -14.21 -18.47
C LEU A 308 13.05 -13.24 -19.67
N SER A 309 13.42 -13.73 -20.88
CA SER A 309 13.36 -12.89 -22.10
C SER A 309 11.92 -12.54 -22.45
N SER A 310 11.01 -13.51 -22.37
CA SER A 310 9.58 -13.28 -22.57
C SER A 310 9.01 -12.33 -21.55
N ALA A 311 9.32 -12.51 -20.25
CA ALA A 311 8.86 -11.63 -19.18
C ALA A 311 9.31 -10.18 -19.40
N LYS A 312 10.56 -9.95 -19.77
CA LYS A 312 11.09 -8.61 -20.09
C LYS A 312 10.41 -7.99 -21.31
N SER A 313 10.16 -8.77 -22.36
CA SER A 313 9.44 -8.30 -23.55
C SER A 313 8.01 -7.94 -23.23
N THR A 314 7.33 -8.75 -22.44
CA THR A 314 5.97 -8.52 -21.96
C THR A 314 5.88 -7.21 -21.16
N LEU A 315 6.79 -6.99 -20.21
CA LEU A 315 6.83 -5.74 -19.42
C LEU A 315 6.96 -4.51 -20.33
N ASN A 316 7.84 -4.54 -21.33
CA ASN A 316 7.99 -3.40 -22.25
C ASN A 316 6.72 -3.13 -23.03
N THR A 317 6.01 -4.17 -23.46
CA THR A 317 4.71 -4.05 -24.14
C THR A 317 3.66 -3.48 -23.18
N THR A 318 3.60 -3.98 -21.96
CA THR A 318 2.72 -3.48 -20.91
C THR A 318 2.95 -1.98 -20.67
N ILE A 319 4.19 -1.55 -20.44
CA ILE A 319 4.53 -0.13 -20.24
C ILE A 319 4.07 0.72 -21.44
N SER A 320 4.29 0.24 -22.67
CA SER A 320 3.84 0.93 -23.86
C SER A 320 2.32 1.06 -23.93
N ASN A 321 1.58 0.01 -23.59
CA ASN A 321 0.12 0.01 -23.56
C ASN A 321 -0.43 0.93 -22.48
N LEU A 322 0.17 0.92 -21.29
CA LEU A 322 -0.19 1.80 -20.19
C LEU A 322 -0.02 3.27 -20.58
N LYS A 323 1.11 3.63 -21.17
CA LYS A 323 1.34 4.99 -21.65
C LYS A 323 0.32 5.40 -22.71
N LYS A 324 0.04 4.53 -23.66
CA LYS A 324 -0.89 4.80 -24.75
C LYS A 324 -2.34 4.95 -24.28
N ASN A 325 -2.78 4.13 -23.34
CA ASN A 325 -4.20 3.99 -22.99
C ASN A 325 -4.60 4.64 -21.66
N LEU A 326 -3.65 4.88 -20.73
CA LEU A 326 -3.91 5.54 -19.45
C LEU A 326 -3.18 6.87 -19.30
N SER A 327 -1.84 6.93 -19.41
CA SER A 327 -1.13 8.21 -19.23
C SER A 327 -1.59 9.26 -20.23
N SER A 328 -1.97 8.88 -21.43
CA SER A 328 -2.53 9.79 -22.47
C SER A 328 -3.83 10.49 -22.03
N LYS A 329 -4.47 10.02 -20.96
CA LYS A 329 -5.68 10.65 -20.38
C LYS A 329 -5.35 11.76 -19.38
N GLY A 330 -4.06 11.97 -19.06
CA GLY A 330 -3.61 13.12 -18.27
C GLY A 330 -3.21 12.82 -16.83
N ALA A 331 -3.08 11.53 -16.44
CA ALA A 331 -2.63 11.12 -15.10
C ALA A 331 -1.42 10.19 -15.16
N PRO A 332 -0.50 10.25 -14.19
CA PRO A 332 0.57 9.26 -14.02
C PRO A 332 0.00 7.92 -13.58
N ILE A 333 0.86 6.89 -13.58
CA ILE A 333 0.48 5.50 -13.28
C ILE A 333 1.38 4.96 -12.17
N ILE A 334 0.81 4.09 -11.34
CA ILE A 334 1.57 3.23 -10.44
C ILE A 334 1.19 1.75 -10.68
N PHE A 335 2.17 0.86 -10.48
CA PHE A 335 1.89 -0.54 -10.16
C PHE A 335 1.70 -0.62 -8.65
N GLY A 336 0.44 -0.58 -8.19
CA GLY A 336 0.11 -0.65 -6.76
C GLY A 336 0.42 -2.01 -6.16
N GLU A 337 0.41 -3.04 -7.01
CA GLU A 337 0.95 -4.36 -6.70
C GLU A 337 1.76 -4.89 -7.88
N TRP A 338 2.93 -5.41 -7.56
CA TRP A 338 3.70 -6.19 -8.50
C TRP A 338 4.56 -7.22 -7.78
N GLY A 339 4.86 -8.30 -8.46
CA GLY A 339 5.68 -9.37 -7.94
C GLY A 339 5.75 -10.51 -8.95
N THR A 340 6.22 -11.64 -8.50
CA THR A 340 6.15 -12.90 -9.23
C THR A 340 5.45 -13.92 -8.35
N SER A 341 4.98 -15.01 -8.90
CA SER A 341 4.41 -16.06 -8.07
C SER A 341 5.43 -16.51 -7.01
N THR A 342 4.99 -16.56 -5.76
CA THR A 342 5.81 -17.02 -4.62
C THR A 342 5.74 -18.54 -4.45
N ASP A 343 5.14 -19.26 -5.43
CA ASP A 343 5.09 -20.71 -5.42
C ASP A 343 6.52 -21.28 -5.30
N LYS A 344 6.68 -22.31 -4.47
CA LYS A 344 7.95 -23.03 -4.30
C LYS A 344 8.57 -23.48 -5.63
N ALA A 345 7.78 -23.68 -6.67
CA ALA A 345 8.24 -23.90 -8.03
C ALA A 345 9.14 -22.79 -8.58
N TYR A 346 9.06 -21.57 -8.03
CA TYR A 346 9.89 -20.45 -8.46
C TYR A 346 11.26 -20.36 -7.80
N GLU A 347 11.53 -21.13 -6.74
CA GLU A 347 12.87 -21.14 -6.11
C GLU A 347 13.96 -21.51 -7.12
N GLN A 348 13.67 -22.45 -8.03
CA GLN A 348 14.57 -22.82 -9.13
C GLN A 348 14.83 -21.68 -10.12
N TYR A 349 13.99 -20.66 -10.16
CA TYR A 349 14.12 -19.50 -11.03
C TYR A 349 14.62 -18.25 -10.29
N ARG A 350 15.25 -18.42 -9.13
CA ARG A 350 15.72 -17.27 -8.30
C ARG A 350 16.58 -16.29 -9.09
N SER A 351 17.47 -16.78 -9.94
CA SER A 351 18.30 -15.92 -10.80
C SER A 351 17.47 -15.09 -11.78
N ASN A 352 16.43 -15.70 -12.38
CA ASN A 352 15.51 -14.97 -13.24
C ASN A 352 14.74 -13.90 -12.45
N MET A 353 14.29 -14.24 -11.23
CA MET A 353 13.57 -13.34 -10.34
C MET A 353 14.42 -12.11 -10.02
N LEU A 354 15.64 -12.27 -9.54
CA LEU A 354 16.57 -11.18 -9.25
C LEU A 354 16.82 -10.28 -10.48
N SER A 355 17.11 -10.91 -11.63
CA SER A 355 17.31 -10.18 -12.88
C SER A 355 16.05 -9.44 -13.35
N PHE A 356 14.87 -10.05 -13.18
CA PHE A 356 13.61 -9.44 -13.56
C PHE A 356 13.22 -8.30 -12.63
N TYR A 357 13.37 -8.44 -11.31
CA TYR A 357 13.06 -7.40 -10.32
C TYR A 357 13.85 -6.12 -10.59
N ARG A 358 15.15 -6.27 -10.78
CA ARG A 358 15.99 -5.13 -11.14
C ARG A 358 15.53 -4.48 -12.46
N TYR A 359 15.30 -5.29 -13.49
CA TYR A 359 14.84 -4.82 -14.80
C TYR A 359 13.48 -4.12 -14.72
N PHE A 360 12.54 -4.69 -13.97
CA PHE A 360 11.20 -4.11 -13.74
C PHE A 360 11.31 -2.69 -13.19
N ILE A 361 12.07 -2.51 -12.11
CA ILE A 361 12.28 -1.21 -11.47
C ILE A 361 13.00 -0.22 -12.42
N GLU A 362 14.01 -0.65 -13.13
CA GLU A 362 14.72 0.20 -14.10
C GLU A 362 13.81 0.70 -15.22
N GLN A 363 12.96 -0.17 -15.78
CA GLN A 363 12.07 0.20 -16.88
C GLN A 363 10.89 1.06 -16.41
N THR A 364 10.30 0.76 -15.28
CA THR A 364 9.21 1.56 -14.70
C THR A 364 9.68 2.95 -14.29
N LYS A 365 10.85 3.06 -13.65
CA LYS A 365 11.49 4.35 -13.35
C LYS A 365 11.70 5.19 -14.62
N LYS A 366 12.28 4.60 -15.68
CA LYS A 366 12.46 5.28 -16.98
C LYS A 366 11.14 5.74 -17.60
N ALA A 367 10.08 4.99 -17.32
CA ALA A 367 8.74 5.28 -17.80
C ALA A 367 7.99 6.34 -16.98
N GLY A 368 8.49 6.71 -15.79
CA GLY A 368 7.81 7.57 -14.81
C GLY A 368 6.62 6.87 -14.13
N ILE A 369 6.69 5.56 -13.96
CA ILE A 369 5.67 4.72 -13.32
C ILE A 369 6.16 4.34 -11.93
N GLY A 370 5.37 4.61 -10.90
CA GLY A 370 5.66 4.20 -9.52
C GLY A 370 5.40 2.70 -9.30
N THR A 371 6.00 2.12 -8.26
CA THR A 371 5.93 0.67 -8.03
C THR A 371 5.83 0.32 -6.56
N PHE A 372 4.95 -0.65 -6.22
CA PHE A 372 4.76 -1.17 -4.87
C PHE A 372 4.84 -2.69 -4.90
N HIS A 373 5.94 -3.26 -4.37
CA HIS A 373 6.11 -4.71 -4.33
C HIS A 373 5.09 -5.37 -3.39
N TRP A 374 4.44 -6.45 -3.86
CA TRP A 374 3.51 -7.19 -3.03
C TRP A 374 4.22 -8.07 -2.02
N MET A 375 4.09 -7.73 -0.77
CA MET A 375 4.37 -8.21 0.57
C MET A 375 5.62 -9.07 0.88
N GLY A 376 6.17 -9.85 0.00
CA GLY A 376 7.10 -10.98 0.33
C GLY A 376 8.54 -10.65 0.75
N LEU A 377 8.93 -9.38 0.96
CA LEU A 377 10.31 -9.01 1.31
C LEU A 377 10.61 -9.20 2.80
N SER A 378 9.58 -9.02 3.64
CA SER A 378 9.58 -9.32 5.07
C SER A 378 8.24 -9.98 5.39
N ASP A 379 8.25 -11.19 5.94
CA ASP A 379 7.05 -12.01 6.08
C ASP A 379 7.06 -12.82 7.38
N GLY A 380 5.87 -13.06 7.94
CA GLY A 380 5.69 -13.81 9.18
C GLY A 380 6.49 -13.21 10.34
N ASP A 381 7.16 -14.05 11.11
CA ASP A 381 7.93 -13.65 12.30
C ASP A 381 9.04 -12.63 12.01
N HIS A 382 9.52 -12.55 10.77
CA HIS A 382 10.52 -11.56 10.35
C HIS A 382 10.00 -10.12 10.48
N ARG A 383 8.68 -9.89 10.39
CA ARG A 383 8.08 -8.58 10.68
C ARG A 383 8.06 -8.23 12.17
N SER A 384 8.08 -9.24 13.06
CA SER A 384 8.11 -9.03 14.52
C SER A 384 9.47 -8.55 15.02
N VAL A 385 10.52 -9.11 14.44
CA VAL A 385 11.92 -8.72 14.62
C VAL A 385 12.34 -8.11 13.30
N PRO A 386 12.15 -6.80 13.08
CA PRO A 386 12.23 -6.22 11.75
C PRO A 386 13.47 -6.63 10.99
N GLU A 387 13.32 -7.57 10.05
CA GLU A 387 14.37 -8.07 9.18
C GLU A 387 13.80 -8.48 7.81
N PHE A 388 14.64 -8.46 6.79
CA PHE A 388 14.27 -8.95 5.47
C PHE A 388 14.61 -10.44 5.36
N ASN A 389 13.60 -11.27 5.14
CA ASN A 389 13.82 -12.69 4.81
C ASN A 389 14.18 -12.91 3.33
N GLN A 390 14.10 -11.86 2.49
CA GLN A 390 14.46 -11.86 1.08
C GLN A 390 15.33 -10.64 0.72
N ALA A 391 16.45 -10.47 1.44
CA ALA A 391 17.34 -9.31 1.31
C ALA A 391 17.93 -9.13 -0.10
N ASP A 392 18.17 -10.20 -0.83
CA ASP A 392 18.64 -10.16 -2.22
C ASP A 392 17.61 -9.57 -3.20
N LEU A 393 16.32 -9.80 -2.97
CA LEU A 393 15.26 -9.12 -3.73
C LEU A 393 15.17 -7.65 -3.38
N VAL A 394 15.32 -7.30 -2.09
CA VAL A 394 15.42 -5.90 -1.65
C VAL A 394 16.58 -5.20 -2.36
N GLU A 395 17.75 -5.83 -2.37
CA GLU A 395 18.93 -5.31 -3.08
C GLU A 395 18.66 -5.10 -4.58
N ALA A 396 18.01 -6.08 -5.25
CA ALA A 396 17.68 -5.97 -6.66
C ALA A 396 16.72 -4.79 -6.95
N ILE A 397 15.73 -4.57 -6.08
CA ILE A 397 14.78 -3.44 -6.16
C ILE A 397 15.52 -2.12 -5.97
N ILE A 398 16.28 -1.98 -4.89
CA ILE A 398 16.97 -0.74 -4.53
C ILE A 398 18.03 -0.38 -5.57
N LYS A 399 18.85 -1.34 -6.02
CA LYS A 399 19.81 -1.11 -7.11
C LYS A 399 19.14 -0.80 -8.45
N GLY A 400 18.00 -1.39 -8.72
CA GLY A 400 17.20 -1.07 -9.92
C GLY A 400 16.76 0.39 -9.95
N TYR A 401 16.44 0.96 -8.80
CA TYR A 401 16.00 2.35 -8.72
C TYR A 401 17.15 3.36 -8.57
N TYR A 402 18.08 3.13 -7.64
CA TYR A 402 19.13 4.10 -7.29
C TYR A 402 20.44 3.87 -8.04
N GLY A 403 20.63 2.74 -8.71
CA GLY A 403 21.88 2.32 -9.34
C GLY A 403 22.78 1.55 -8.37
N GLU A 404 23.96 1.11 -8.84
CA GLU A 404 24.91 0.34 -8.02
C GLU A 404 25.38 1.11 -6.78
N ASP A 405 25.60 2.41 -6.93
CA ASP A 405 26.08 3.29 -5.85
C ASP A 405 24.98 3.70 -4.86
N GLY A 406 23.71 3.41 -5.20
CA GLY A 406 22.54 3.70 -4.36
C GLY A 406 22.31 2.70 -3.23
N TYR A 407 23.23 1.74 -3.07
CA TYR A 407 23.17 0.77 -1.98
C TYR A 407 23.38 1.46 -0.64
N ILE A 408 22.32 1.57 0.13
CA ILE A 408 22.39 2.20 1.46
C ILE A 408 22.86 1.13 2.45
N SER A 409 23.92 1.45 3.19
CA SER A 409 24.60 0.61 4.19
C SER A 409 23.71 -0.01 5.28
N GLY A 410 22.42 0.36 5.34
CA GLY A 410 21.45 -0.22 6.27
C GLY A 410 21.15 -1.71 6.03
N ILE A 411 21.28 -2.20 4.80
CA ILE A 411 21.00 -3.62 4.49
C ILE A 411 22.14 -4.54 4.96
N GLU A 412 23.37 -4.10 4.92
CA GLU A 412 24.53 -4.89 5.40
C GLU A 412 24.43 -5.24 6.89
N ASN A 413 23.73 -4.42 7.67
CA ASN A 413 23.54 -4.65 9.10
C ASN A 413 22.33 -5.53 9.45
N LEU A 414 21.52 -5.92 8.45
CA LEU A 414 20.24 -6.62 8.69
C LEU A 414 20.26 -8.11 8.34
N THR A 415 21.33 -8.62 7.72
CA THR A 415 21.44 -10.04 7.36
C THR A 415 22.67 -10.71 7.97
N PRO A 416 22.50 -11.73 8.82
CA PRO A 416 23.51 -12.75 8.97
C PRO A 416 23.50 -13.63 7.71
N SER A 417 24.39 -13.36 6.75
CA SER A 417 24.58 -14.26 5.59
C SER A 417 25.10 -15.62 6.05
N PRO A 418 24.44 -16.75 5.70
CA PRO A 418 24.92 -18.08 6.09
C PRO A 418 26.14 -18.58 5.32
N SER A 419 26.66 -17.82 4.36
CA SER A 419 27.79 -18.29 3.56
C SER A 419 28.68 -17.18 3.03
N GLN A 420 29.62 -16.72 3.85
CA GLN A 420 30.94 -16.31 3.37
C GLN A 420 31.98 -16.54 4.45
N LYS A 421 32.65 -17.70 4.38
CA LYS A 421 34.02 -17.84 4.88
C LYS A 421 34.94 -17.15 3.86
N GLY A 422 35.44 -15.99 4.20
CA GLY A 422 36.38 -15.29 3.33
C GLY A 422 36.83 -13.97 4.00
N VAL A 423 37.94 -14.03 4.64
CA VAL A 423 38.77 -13.00 5.26
C VAL A 423 38.76 -11.67 4.50
N GLY A 424 38.35 -10.59 5.19
CA GLY A 424 38.64 -9.21 4.86
C GLY A 424 38.47 -8.37 6.12
N SER A 425 39.60 -7.82 6.63
CA SER A 425 39.65 -6.95 7.79
C SER A 425 38.88 -5.66 7.53
N ILE A 426 37.82 -5.40 8.28
CA ILE A 426 37.18 -4.09 8.37
C ILE A 426 37.82 -3.36 9.56
N GLU A 427 38.57 -2.32 9.27
CA GLU A 427 38.89 -1.27 10.24
C GLU A 427 37.61 -0.47 10.53
N GLY A 428 36.93 -0.73 11.63
CA GLY A 428 35.72 -0.01 12.03
C GLY A 428 35.35 -0.32 13.47
N ASP A 429 35.15 0.70 14.24
CA ASP A 429 34.71 0.83 15.64
C ASP A 429 34.92 -0.39 16.56
N GLU A 430 36.02 -0.42 17.26
CA GLU A 430 36.41 -1.44 18.24
C GLU A 430 35.64 -1.32 19.58
N GLY A 431 34.40 -0.79 19.58
CA GLY A 431 33.57 -0.62 20.78
C GLY A 431 32.96 -1.93 21.30
N VAL A 432 32.78 -2.00 22.60
CA VAL A 432 32.01 -3.03 23.29
C VAL A 432 30.64 -2.46 23.63
N TYR A 433 29.59 -3.15 23.20
CA TYR A 433 28.19 -2.72 23.38
C TYR A 433 27.40 -3.73 24.19
N ASP A 434 26.46 -3.28 25.02
CA ASP A 434 25.46 -4.15 25.65
C ASP A 434 24.33 -4.50 24.64
N LEU A 435 23.42 -5.39 25.04
CA LEU A 435 22.30 -5.81 24.19
C LEU A 435 21.29 -4.70 23.88
N SER A 436 21.38 -3.55 24.56
CA SER A 436 20.55 -2.37 24.26
C SER A 436 21.21 -1.45 23.23
N GLY A 437 22.41 -1.79 22.73
CA GLY A 437 23.18 -0.96 21.79
C GLY A 437 23.97 0.16 22.46
N ARG A 438 24.01 0.22 23.79
CA ARG A 438 24.76 1.23 24.52
C ARG A 438 26.25 0.81 24.58
N ARG A 439 27.15 1.72 24.20
CA ARG A 439 28.59 1.49 24.31
C ARG A 439 28.99 1.39 25.77
N VAL A 440 29.60 0.25 26.17
CA VAL A 440 30.03 -0.04 27.53
C VAL A 440 31.46 0.42 27.74
N CYS A 441 32.33 0.21 26.75
CA CYS A 441 33.70 0.73 26.76
C CYS A 441 34.26 0.82 25.33
N SER A 442 35.33 1.61 25.16
CA SER A 442 36.20 1.52 23.99
C SER A 442 36.95 0.18 24.08
N PHE A 443 37.26 -0.42 22.92
CA PHE A 443 37.91 -1.72 22.82
C PHE A 443 38.82 -2.03 23.99
N THR A 444 38.67 -3.21 24.60
CA THR A 444 39.58 -3.74 25.58
C THR A 444 40.16 -5.06 25.05
N PRO A 445 41.48 -5.21 24.99
CA PRO A 445 42.09 -6.46 24.55
C PRO A 445 41.85 -7.63 25.52
N ASN A 446 41.37 -7.34 26.74
CA ASN A 446 41.02 -8.35 27.72
C ASN A 446 39.58 -8.21 28.17
N LEU A 447 38.72 -9.10 27.65
CA LEU A 447 37.29 -9.17 27.96
C LEU A 447 37.00 -9.61 29.40
N ASP A 448 37.98 -10.15 30.12
CA ASP A 448 37.85 -10.61 31.52
C ASP A 448 37.58 -9.44 32.50
N ASN A 449 37.80 -8.21 32.06
CA ASN A 449 37.50 -7.01 32.85
C ASN A 449 36.05 -6.52 32.73
N LEU A 450 35.23 -7.15 31.89
CA LEU A 450 33.83 -6.81 31.78
C LEU A 450 32.99 -7.53 32.86
N PRO A 451 31.97 -6.89 33.41
CA PRO A 451 31.00 -7.59 34.25
C PRO A 451 30.42 -8.80 33.54
N LYS A 452 30.02 -9.83 34.31
CA LYS A 452 29.32 -10.97 33.70
C LYS A 452 28.10 -10.51 32.94
N GLY A 453 27.99 -10.94 31.70
CA GLY A 453 26.90 -10.49 30.83
C GLY A 453 27.09 -10.88 29.37
N VAL A 454 26.19 -10.38 28.52
CA VAL A 454 26.24 -10.60 27.08
C VAL A 454 26.55 -9.26 26.40
N TYR A 455 27.56 -9.26 25.54
CA TYR A 455 28.05 -8.08 24.86
C TYR A 455 28.16 -8.30 23.35
N ILE A 456 28.18 -7.22 22.60
CA ILE A 456 28.50 -7.17 21.17
C ILE A 456 29.88 -6.52 21.02
N VAL A 457 30.83 -7.23 20.44
CA VAL A 457 32.19 -6.77 20.20
C VAL A 457 32.56 -7.09 18.76
N GLY A 458 32.90 -6.09 17.96
CA GLY A 458 33.21 -6.26 16.55
C GLY A 458 32.10 -6.99 15.80
N GLY A 459 30.84 -6.65 16.09
CA GLY A 459 29.65 -7.29 15.50
C GLY A 459 29.36 -8.73 15.98
N ARG A 460 30.11 -9.25 16.96
CA ARG A 460 29.95 -10.61 17.47
C ARG A 460 29.39 -10.63 18.89
N LYS A 461 28.46 -11.54 19.16
CA LYS A 461 27.93 -11.77 20.50
C LYS A 461 28.94 -12.53 21.34
N ILE A 462 29.34 -11.97 22.50
CA ILE A 462 30.26 -12.54 23.46
C ILE A 462 29.55 -12.71 24.80
N VAL A 463 29.78 -13.84 25.45
CA VAL A 463 29.27 -14.12 26.82
C VAL A 463 30.44 -14.09 27.78
N VAL A 464 30.45 -13.10 28.68
CA VAL A 464 31.38 -13.02 29.80
C VAL A 464 30.76 -13.76 30.99
N ARG A 465 31.41 -14.83 31.46
CA ARG A 465 30.90 -15.74 32.49
C ARG A 465 31.46 -15.44 33.89
#